data_c985038b086e4695525cca38be2690e2
#
_entry.id   c985038b086e4695525cca38be2690e2
#
_cell.length_a   1.000
_cell.length_b   1.000
_cell.length_c   1.000
_cell.angle_alpha   90.00
_cell.angle_beta   90.00
_cell.angle_gamma   90.00
#
_symmetry.space_group_name_H-M   'P 1'
#
loop_
_entity.id
_entity.type
_entity.pdbx_description
1 polymer ?
#
loop_
_entity_poly.entity_id
_entity_poly.type
_entity_poly.pdbx_seq_one_letter_code
_entity_poly.pdbx_strand_id
1 'polypeptide(L)'
;MLISLRMRQTMDKAIINKPPDKPNEKLSNDVLGCVYRFILEHAFDRCNGVLKQLSSNQILRGWQHMAIAPKFDEFCVITSISQTRHGTPIHNYAPNANDNSGSLGIQHLLLHNVQIDFFCNPKSGYDNRAYERAFIVAALANSTECAAIFQSYNPLISCLYSDEILNFSEIDEMHQMRHRYSVTLHLSEVKTHTMPQHFVSALGLQTNNVNQDFCEVY
;
A
#
# COMPACT_ATOMS: atom_id res chain seq x y z
N MET A 1 -19.08 66.62 36.19
CA MET A 1 -19.06 66.38 34.71
C MET A 1 -18.08 65.24 34.43
N LEU A 2 -18.54 63.99 34.51
CA LEU A 2 -17.73 62.79 34.36
C LEU A 2 -18.13 62.16 33.04
N ILE A 3 -17.21 62.19 32.10
CA ILE A 3 -17.35 61.57 30.76
C ILE A 3 -16.90 60.11 30.89
N SER A 4 -17.88 59.20 30.81
CA SER A 4 -17.66 57.77 30.75
C SER A 4 -17.24 57.35 29.34
N LEU A 5 -16.00 57.00 29.12
CA LEU A 5 -15.51 56.39 27.89
C LEU A 5 -15.88 54.89 27.93
N ARG A 6 -16.91 54.53 27.17
CA ARG A 6 -17.18 53.10 26.84
C ARG A 6 -16.24 52.69 25.74
N MET A 7 -15.19 51.98 26.09
CA MET A 7 -14.41 51.17 25.13
C MET A 7 -15.27 49.98 24.66
N ARG A 8 -15.72 50.03 23.43
CA ARG A 8 -16.24 48.86 22.72
C ARG A 8 -15.06 48.01 22.33
N GLN A 9 -14.82 46.93 23.06
CA GLN A 9 -13.99 45.85 22.56
C GLN A 9 -14.78 45.12 21.47
N THR A 10 -14.42 45.36 20.25
CA THR A 10 -14.76 44.49 19.13
C THR A 10 -13.98 43.20 19.31
N MET A 11 -14.67 42.15 19.77
CA MET A 11 -14.11 40.78 19.70
C MET A 11 -14.00 40.42 18.23
N ASP A 12 -12.78 40.46 17.75
CA ASP A 12 -12.38 39.78 16.51
C ASP A 12 -12.74 38.32 16.65
N LYS A 13 -13.72 37.89 15.85
CA LYS A 13 -14.09 36.49 15.68
C LYS A 13 -12.81 35.76 15.27
N ALA A 14 -12.30 34.95 16.20
CA ALA A 14 -11.25 34.01 15.90
C ALA A 14 -11.65 33.26 14.63
N ILE A 15 -10.88 33.45 13.56
CA ILE A 15 -10.93 32.64 12.35
C ILE A 15 -10.61 31.24 12.83
N ILE A 16 -11.64 30.41 12.97
CA ILE A 16 -11.48 28.98 13.18
C ILE A 16 -10.75 28.52 11.93
N ASN A 17 -9.44 28.29 12.08
CA ASN A 17 -8.64 27.67 11.06
C ASN A 17 -9.27 26.30 10.76
N LYS A 18 -10.08 26.26 9.69
CA LYS A 18 -10.50 25.01 9.07
C LYS A 18 -9.20 24.21 8.86
N PRO A 19 -9.12 22.97 9.37
CA PRO A 19 -7.94 22.16 9.10
C PRO A 19 -7.72 22.17 7.59
N PRO A 20 -6.48 22.28 7.10
CA PRO A 20 -6.21 22.34 5.67
C PRO A 20 -6.94 21.18 5.01
N ASP A 21 -7.74 21.50 3.98
CA ASP A 21 -8.37 20.48 3.15
C ASP A 21 -7.25 19.50 2.80
N LYS A 22 -7.43 18.23 3.23
CA LYS A 22 -6.43 17.18 2.93
C LYS A 22 -6.16 17.32 1.45
N PRO A 23 -4.88 17.46 1.02
CA PRO A 23 -4.60 17.45 -0.39
C PRO A 23 -5.32 16.23 -0.93
N ASN A 24 -6.03 16.36 -2.06
CA ASN A 24 -6.50 15.23 -2.83
C ASN A 24 -5.28 14.34 -3.00
N GLU A 25 -5.07 13.41 -2.05
CA GLU A 25 -4.08 12.36 -2.18
C GLU A 25 -4.56 11.63 -3.43
N LYS A 26 -3.94 11.98 -4.54
CA LYS A 26 -4.04 11.28 -5.80
C LYS A 26 -3.87 9.84 -5.39
N LEU A 27 -4.96 9.05 -5.41
CA LEU A 27 -5.00 7.69 -4.89
C LEU A 27 -3.74 7.02 -5.40
N SER A 28 -2.79 6.79 -4.50
CA SER A 28 -1.48 6.28 -4.84
C SER A 28 -1.67 4.92 -5.52
N ASN A 29 -1.01 4.69 -6.64
CA ASN A 29 -1.02 3.40 -7.33
C ASN A 29 0.02 2.43 -6.73
N ASP A 30 0.48 2.72 -5.50
CA ASP A 30 1.29 1.80 -4.72
C ASP A 30 0.43 0.65 -4.13
N VAL A 31 1.08 -0.34 -3.55
CA VAL A 31 0.41 -1.52 -2.99
C VAL A 31 -0.68 -1.16 -1.98
N LEU A 32 -0.41 -0.23 -1.04
CA LEU A 32 -1.40 0.20 -0.05
C LEU A 32 -2.55 0.99 -0.67
N GLY A 33 -2.27 1.79 -1.70
CA GLY A 33 -3.29 2.49 -2.47
C GLY A 33 -4.21 1.55 -3.22
N CYS A 34 -3.67 0.47 -3.81
CA CYS A 34 -4.47 -0.57 -4.45
C CYS A 34 -5.38 -1.31 -3.45
N VAL A 35 -4.84 -1.68 -2.27
CA VAL A 35 -5.64 -2.30 -1.20
C VAL A 35 -6.73 -1.35 -0.69
N TYR A 36 -6.40 -0.08 -0.49
CA TYR A 36 -7.39 0.94 -0.11
C TYR A 36 -8.54 1.03 -1.12
N ARG A 37 -8.22 1.12 -2.42
CA ARG A 37 -9.23 1.17 -3.49
C ARG A 37 -10.04 -0.11 -3.57
N PHE A 38 -9.43 -1.27 -3.40
CA PHE A 38 -10.11 -2.55 -3.37
C PHE A 38 -11.19 -2.59 -2.28
N ILE A 39 -10.87 -2.14 -1.06
CA ILE A 39 -11.83 -2.08 0.04
C ILE A 39 -12.91 -1.03 -0.24
N LEU A 40 -12.53 0.14 -0.75
CA LEU A 40 -13.44 1.25 -1.00
C LEU A 40 -14.44 0.97 -2.13
N GLU A 41 -14.01 0.31 -3.21
CA GLU A 41 -14.76 0.25 -4.45
C GLU A 41 -15.40 -1.13 -4.70
N HIS A 42 -14.77 -2.23 -4.22
CA HIS A 42 -15.17 -3.58 -4.64
C HIS A 42 -15.52 -4.53 -3.51
N ALA A 43 -14.85 -4.45 -2.36
CA ALA A 43 -14.94 -5.50 -1.35
C ALA A 43 -16.39 -5.74 -0.85
N PHE A 44 -17.21 -4.70 -0.74
CA PHE A 44 -18.56 -4.79 -0.18
C PHE A 44 -19.68 -4.42 -1.15
N ASP A 45 -19.36 -4.16 -2.40
CA ASP A 45 -20.34 -3.73 -3.42
C ASP A 45 -21.42 -4.79 -3.67
N ARG A 46 -21.06 -6.07 -3.59
CA ARG A 46 -21.94 -7.21 -3.87
C ARG A 46 -22.66 -7.79 -2.65
N CYS A 47 -22.60 -7.14 -1.49
CA CYS A 47 -23.15 -7.69 -0.24
C CYS A 47 -24.67 -7.53 -0.09
N ASN A 48 -25.43 -7.29 -1.18
CA ASN A 48 -26.90 -7.18 -1.22
C ASN A 48 -27.49 -6.33 -0.10
N GLY A 49 -26.80 -5.27 0.31
CA GLY A 49 -27.27 -4.33 1.35
C GLY A 49 -27.12 -4.83 2.80
N VAL A 50 -26.59 -6.03 3.04
CA VAL A 50 -26.34 -6.55 4.40
C VAL A 50 -25.19 -5.79 5.05
N LEU A 51 -24.11 -5.55 4.31
CA LEU A 51 -23.00 -4.70 4.73
C LEU A 51 -22.93 -3.46 3.86
N LYS A 52 -22.91 -2.30 4.50
CA LYS A 52 -22.72 -1.03 3.79
C LYS A 52 -21.25 -0.89 3.40
N GLN A 53 -21.01 -0.29 2.25
CA GLN A 53 -19.68 0.13 1.83
C GLN A 53 -19.05 1.04 2.89
N LEU A 54 -17.76 0.85 3.18
CA LEU A 54 -17.02 1.76 4.04
C LEU A 54 -16.75 3.07 3.30
N SER A 55 -16.94 4.18 3.98
CA SER A 55 -16.56 5.49 3.45
C SER A 55 -15.05 5.68 3.51
N SER A 56 -14.52 6.58 2.70
CA SER A 56 -13.08 6.90 2.68
C SER A 56 -12.51 7.29 4.04
N ASN A 57 -13.32 7.88 4.92
CA ASN A 57 -12.90 8.27 6.27
C ASN A 57 -12.86 7.09 7.26
N GLN A 58 -13.48 5.96 6.92
CA GLN A 58 -13.50 4.74 7.74
C GLN A 58 -12.37 3.78 7.36
N ILE A 59 -11.62 4.06 6.30
CA ILE A 59 -10.47 3.28 5.85
C ILE A 59 -9.21 4.04 6.21
N LEU A 60 -8.44 3.53 7.17
CA LEU A 60 -7.27 4.20 7.74
C LEU A 60 -6.00 3.45 7.35
N ARG A 61 -4.90 4.17 7.17
CA ARG A 61 -3.57 3.56 7.06
C ARG A 61 -2.97 3.41 8.45
N GLY A 62 -2.25 2.31 8.72
CA GLY A 62 -1.75 1.95 10.05
C GLY A 62 -0.94 3.06 10.74
N TRP A 63 -0.15 3.83 9.99
CA TRP A 63 0.61 4.97 10.52
C TRP A 63 -0.27 6.20 10.87
N GLN A 64 -1.50 6.30 10.32
CA GLN A 64 -2.47 7.36 10.63
C GLN A 64 -3.29 7.04 11.89
N HIS A 65 -3.36 5.76 12.26
CA HIS A 65 -4.17 5.26 13.36
C HIS A 65 -3.75 5.82 14.72
N MET A 66 -2.46 6.10 14.91
CA MET A 66 -1.90 6.49 16.21
C MET A 66 -2.37 7.86 16.72
N ALA A 67 -2.97 8.70 15.88
CA ALA A 67 -3.27 10.08 16.24
C ALA A 67 -4.72 10.36 16.64
N ILE A 68 -5.69 9.52 16.24
CA ILE A 68 -7.12 9.79 16.47
C ILE A 68 -7.85 8.46 16.64
N ALA A 69 -8.39 8.20 17.83
CA ALA A 69 -9.39 7.14 17.99
C ALA A 69 -10.55 7.43 17.03
N PRO A 70 -10.85 6.56 16.08
CA PRO A 70 -11.90 6.84 15.11
C PRO A 70 -13.23 6.99 15.80
N LYS A 71 -13.96 8.06 15.49
CA LYS A 71 -15.34 8.31 15.99
C LYS A 71 -16.37 7.41 15.31
N PHE A 72 -15.92 6.37 14.61
CA PHE A 72 -16.77 5.48 13.84
C PHE A 72 -17.06 4.20 14.61
N ASP A 73 -18.28 3.72 14.54
CA ASP A 73 -18.66 2.41 15.08
C ASP A 73 -18.00 1.27 14.30
N GLU A 74 -17.76 1.49 13.00
CA GLU A 74 -17.12 0.54 12.08
C GLU A 74 -16.02 1.25 11.29
N PHE A 75 -14.85 0.66 11.22
CA PHE A 75 -13.73 1.14 10.43
C PHE A 75 -12.75 0.01 10.13
N CYS A 76 -11.83 0.23 9.21
CA CYS A 76 -10.72 -0.67 9.00
C CYS A 76 -9.37 0.07 8.99
N VAL A 77 -8.32 -0.67 9.30
CA VAL A 77 -6.94 -0.19 9.30
C VAL A 77 -6.12 -1.08 8.38
N ILE A 78 -5.42 -0.48 7.42
CA ILE A 78 -4.55 -1.16 6.47
C ILE A 78 -3.11 -0.92 6.88
N THR A 79 -2.36 -1.99 7.15
CA THR A 79 -0.97 -1.92 7.62
C THR A 79 -0.08 -2.79 6.75
N SER A 80 1.02 -2.24 6.23
CA SER A 80 2.07 -3.04 5.61
C SER A 80 2.89 -3.71 6.71
N ILE A 81 2.89 -5.06 6.73
CA ILE A 81 3.64 -5.84 7.72
C ILE A 81 5.07 -6.07 7.26
N SER A 82 5.22 -6.55 6.02
CA SER A 82 6.52 -6.90 5.47
C SER A 82 6.56 -6.74 3.96
N GLN A 83 7.77 -6.54 3.46
CA GLN A 83 8.10 -6.57 2.06
C GLN A 83 9.36 -7.40 1.88
N THR A 84 9.30 -8.43 1.06
CA THR A 84 10.44 -9.30 0.78
C THR A 84 10.68 -9.39 -0.72
N ARG A 85 11.94 -9.48 -1.11
CA ARG A 85 12.31 -9.75 -2.51
C ARG A 85 12.24 -11.26 -2.76
N HIS A 86 11.61 -11.64 -3.84
CA HIS A 86 11.52 -13.02 -4.27
C HIS A 86 12.31 -13.25 -5.56
N GLY A 87 13.17 -14.26 -5.54
CA GLY A 87 13.98 -14.65 -6.69
C GLY A 87 15.16 -13.73 -7.01
N THR A 88 15.82 -14.02 -8.12
CA THR A 88 16.95 -13.27 -8.66
C THR A 88 16.44 -12.11 -9.52
N PRO A 89 17.05 -10.91 -9.46
CA PRO A 89 16.70 -9.81 -10.34
C PRO A 89 16.88 -10.18 -11.81
N ILE A 90 15.95 -9.72 -12.65
CA ILE A 90 16.07 -9.86 -14.11
C ILE A 90 16.73 -8.59 -14.63
N HIS A 91 17.79 -8.75 -15.43
CA HIS A 91 18.55 -7.66 -16.01
C HIS A 91 18.18 -7.52 -17.50
N ASN A 92 17.66 -6.36 -17.89
CA ASN A 92 17.32 -6.03 -19.26
C ASN A 92 18.21 -4.90 -19.74
N TYR A 93 19.01 -5.15 -20.78
CA TYR A 93 19.88 -4.17 -21.40
C TYR A 93 19.20 -3.60 -22.65
N ALA A 94 19.07 -2.30 -22.71
CA ALA A 94 18.53 -1.59 -23.88
C ALA A 94 19.60 -0.61 -24.40
N PRO A 95 20.30 -0.94 -25.52
CA PRO A 95 21.26 -0.04 -26.12
C PRO A 95 20.56 1.15 -26.80
N ASN A 96 21.21 2.30 -26.80
CA ASN A 96 20.79 3.45 -27.60
C ASN A 96 21.27 3.29 -29.05
N ALA A 97 20.40 3.52 -30.02
CA ALA A 97 20.73 3.32 -31.40
C ALA A 97 21.78 4.33 -31.94
N ASN A 98 21.96 5.46 -31.29
CA ASN A 98 22.74 6.60 -31.80
C ASN A 98 24.09 6.83 -31.12
N ASP A 99 24.34 6.15 -30.00
CA ASP A 99 25.60 6.30 -29.24
C ASP A 99 25.93 5.01 -28.49
N ASN A 100 27.11 4.99 -27.83
CA ASN A 100 27.55 3.85 -27.02
C ASN A 100 26.92 3.88 -25.61
N SER A 101 25.83 4.58 -25.43
CA SER A 101 25.07 4.59 -24.21
C SER A 101 23.86 3.67 -24.30
N GLY A 102 23.23 3.43 -23.18
CA GLY A 102 22.00 2.67 -23.08
C GLY A 102 21.49 2.67 -21.67
N SER A 103 20.57 1.77 -21.38
CA SER A 103 20.01 1.59 -20.06
C SER A 103 20.06 0.14 -19.60
N LEU A 104 20.33 -0.04 -18.32
CA LEU A 104 20.16 -1.30 -17.61
C LEU A 104 18.88 -1.21 -16.78
N GLY A 105 17.88 -2.00 -17.14
CA GLY A 105 16.68 -2.22 -16.34
C GLY A 105 16.89 -3.41 -15.40
N ILE A 106 16.71 -3.19 -14.10
CA ILE A 106 16.76 -4.25 -13.10
C ILE A 106 15.35 -4.44 -12.56
N GLN A 107 14.75 -5.59 -12.82
CA GLN A 107 13.42 -5.94 -12.35
C GLN A 107 13.51 -6.82 -11.11
N HIS A 108 12.72 -6.48 -10.10
CA HIS A 108 12.56 -7.25 -8.88
C HIS A 108 11.11 -7.69 -8.72
N LEU A 109 10.90 -8.93 -8.36
CA LEU A 109 9.62 -9.40 -7.83
C LEU A 109 9.62 -9.19 -6.32
N LEU A 110 8.70 -8.39 -5.83
CA LEU A 110 8.49 -8.11 -4.41
C LEU A 110 7.22 -8.79 -3.94
N LEU A 111 7.28 -9.40 -2.77
CA LEU A 111 6.12 -9.93 -2.07
C LEU A 111 5.82 -9.00 -0.88
N HIS A 112 4.56 -8.58 -0.79
CA HIS A 112 4.07 -7.70 0.26
C HIS A 112 3.03 -8.44 1.09
N ASN A 113 3.16 -8.35 2.41
CA ASN A 113 2.14 -8.80 3.35
C ASN A 113 1.44 -7.57 3.91
N VAL A 114 0.16 -7.43 3.60
CA VAL A 114 -0.66 -6.31 4.02
C VAL A 114 -1.79 -6.81 4.91
N GLN A 115 -1.76 -6.40 6.16
CA GLN A 115 -2.80 -6.72 7.14
C GLN A 115 -3.93 -5.70 7.06
N ILE A 116 -5.15 -6.18 7.12
CA ILE A 116 -6.37 -5.40 7.20
C ILE A 116 -7.08 -5.79 8.47
N ASP A 117 -7.18 -4.85 9.40
CA ASP A 117 -7.92 -5.01 10.65
C ASP A 117 -9.29 -4.35 10.51
N PHE A 118 -10.35 -5.14 10.71
CA PHE A 118 -11.72 -4.64 10.75
C PHE A 118 -12.17 -4.50 12.20
N PHE A 119 -12.67 -3.31 12.53
CA PHE A 119 -13.18 -2.97 13.85
C PHE A 119 -14.68 -2.70 13.79
N CYS A 120 -15.40 -3.17 14.81
CA CYS A 120 -16.80 -2.90 15.00
C CYS A 120 -17.13 -2.81 16.49
N ASN A 121 -17.87 -1.75 16.88
CA ASN A 121 -18.49 -1.67 18.19
C ASN A 121 -19.89 -2.28 18.07
N PRO A 122 -20.18 -3.41 18.72
CA PRO A 122 -21.49 -4.05 18.61
C PRO A 122 -22.57 -3.15 19.24
N LYS A 123 -23.59 -2.82 18.48
CA LYS A 123 -24.78 -2.12 18.97
C LYS A 123 -25.77 -3.07 19.66
N SER A 124 -25.72 -4.35 19.28
CA SER A 124 -26.41 -5.46 19.91
C SER A 124 -25.44 -6.62 20.00
N GLY A 125 -25.44 -7.38 21.10
CA GLY A 125 -24.42 -8.41 21.39
C GLY A 125 -24.24 -9.56 20.38
N TYR A 126 -24.94 -9.53 19.26
CA TYR A 126 -24.88 -10.55 18.20
C TYR A 126 -24.39 -10.02 16.84
N ASP A 127 -24.11 -8.72 16.73
CA ASP A 127 -23.73 -8.09 15.47
C ASP A 127 -22.20 -8.08 15.28
N ASN A 128 -21.68 -9.09 14.57
CA ASN A 128 -20.24 -9.25 14.33
C ASN A 128 -19.85 -8.84 12.90
N ARG A 129 -20.14 -7.60 12.52
CA ARG A 129 -19.85 -7.06 11.20
C ARG A 129 -18.35 -7.03 10.87
N ALA A 130 -17.49 -6.94 11.89
CA ALA A 130 -16.06 -7.00 11.68
C ALA A 130 -15.63 -8.36 11.11
N TYR A 131 -16.19 -9.46 11.64
CA TYR A 131 -15.96 -10.80 11.10
C TYR A 131 -16.50 -10.95 9.67
N GLU A 132 -17.73 -10.51 9.44
CA GLU A 132 -18.36 -10.60 8.11
C GLU A 132 -17.52 -9.85 7.05
N ARG A 133 -17.01 -8.66 7.38
CA ARG A 133 -16.13 -7.90 6.50
C ARG A 133 -14.81 -8.62 6.22
N ALA A 134 -14.17 -9.15 7.26
CA ALA A 134 -12.94 -9.92 7.12
C ALA A 134 -13.17 -11.17 6.25
N PHE A 135 -14.30 -11.87 6.45
CA PHE A 135 -14.65 -13.06 5.68
C PHE A 135 -14.85 -12.75 4.19
N ILE A 136 -15.56 -11.67 3.87
CA ILE A 136 -15.79 -11.27 2.48
C ILE A 136 -14.47 -10.92 1.80
N VAL A 137 -13.60 -10.15 2.47
CA VAL A 137 -12.29 -9.77 1.93
C VAL A 137 -11.42 -11.01 1.72
N ALA A 138 -11.38 -11.95 2.68
CA ALA A 138 -10.63 -13.18 2.53
C ALA A 138 -11.16 -14.06 1.38
N ALA A 139 -12.48 -14.19 1.27
CA ALA A 139 -13.11 -14.96 0.19
C ALA A 139 -12.81 -14.35 -1.19
N LEU A 140 -12.90 -13.03 -1.33
CA LEU A 140 -12.58 -12.33 -2.58
C LEU A 140 -11.09 -12.43 -2.90
N ALA A 141 -10.20 -12.25 -1.91
CA ALA A 141 -8.75 -12.31 -2.12
C ALA A 141 -8.28 -13.67 -2.66
N ASN A 142 -8.99 -14.75 -2.33
CA ASN A 142 -8.70 -16.09 -2.82
C ASN A 142 -9.40 -16.40 -4.17
N SER A 143 -10.04 -15.41 -4.79
CA SER A 143 -10.67 -15.55 -6.10
C SER A 143 -9.77 -15.05 -7.23
N THR A 144 -9.92 -15.62 -8.43
CA THR A 144 -9.24 -15.14 -9.64
C THR A 144 -9.65 -13.72 -10.02
N GLU A 145 -10.84 -13.29 -9.63
CA GLU A 145 -11.36 -11.94 -9.88
C GLU A 145 -10.55 -10.88 -9.14
N CYS A 146 -10.08 -11.19 -7.94
CA CYS A 146 -9.26 -10.26 -7.15
C CYS A 146 -7.97 -9.86 -7.88
N ALA A 147 -7.28 -10.83 -8.47
CA ALA A 147 -6.08 -10.55 -9.25
C ALA A 147 -6.36 -9.58 -10.41
N ALA A 148 -7.47 -9.78 -11.13
CA ALA A 148 -7.88 -8.89 -12.22
C ALA A 148 -8.23 -7.47 -11.73
N ILE A 149 -8.89 -7.34 -10.57
CA ILE A 149 -9.19 -6.04 -9.94
C ILE A 149 -7.88 -5.30 -9.62
N PHE A 150 -6.92 -5.94 -8.97
CA PHE A 150 -5.64 -5.31 -8.63
C PHE A 150 -4.86 -4.89 -9.88
N GLN A 151 -4.81 -5.75 -10.92
CA GLN A 151 -4.18 -5.42 -12.20
C GLN A 151 -4.85 -4.25 -12.93
N SER A 152 -6.16 -4.04 -12.74
CA SER A 152 -6.85 -2.87 -13.31
C SER A 152 -6.41 -1.56 -12.66
N TYR A 153 -5.97 -1.59 -11.39
CA TYR A 153 -5.43 -0.41 -10.71
C TYR A 153 -3.95 -0.18 -11.04
N ASN A 154 -3.18 -1.25 -11.03
CA ASN A 154 -1.78 -1.24 -11.40
C ASN A 154 -1.41 -2.61 -11.99
N PRO A 155 -1.05 -2.70 -13.30
CA PRO A 155 -0.75 -3.97 -13.96
C PRO A 155 0.49 -4.68 -13.38
N LEU A 156 1.30 -3.99 -12.58
CA LEU A 156 2.49 -4.54 -11.91
C LEU A 156 2.17 -5.13 -10.54
N ILE A 157 0.93 -5.03 -10.06
CA ILE A 157 0.50 -5.52 -8.74
C ILE A 157 -0.59 -6.58 -8.93
N SER A 158 -0.46 -7.69 -8.20
CA SER A 158 -1.46 -8.75 -8.20
C SER A 158 -1.70 -9.27 -6.79
N CYS A 159 -2.95 -9.54 -6.46
CA CYS A 159 -3.31 -10.27 -5.24
C CYS A 159 -3.09 -11.77 -5.49
N LEU A 160 -2.36 -12.43 -4.59
CA LEU A 160 -2.07 -13.85 -4.68
C LEU A 160 -3.09 -14.67 -3.89
N TYR A 161 -3.23 -14.37 -2.61
CA TYR A 161 -4.16 -15.02 -1.69
C TYR A 161 -4.25 -14.22 -0.38
N SER A 162 -5.12 -14.69 0.54
CA SER A 162 -5.17 -14.24 1.92
C SER A 162 -4.92 -15.37 2.89
N ASP A 163 -4.41 -15.03 4.08
CA ASP A 163 -4.32 -15.94 5.21
C ASP A 163 -5.68 -16.14 5.89
N GLU A 164 -5.68 -17.00 6.90
CA GLU A 164 -6.83 -17.23 7.78
C GLU A 164 -7.21 -15.95 8.55
N ILE A 165 -8.49 -15.85 8.90
CA ILE A 165 -9.00 -14.73 9.68
C ILE A 165 -8.66 -14.93 11.14
N LEU A 166 -7.98 -13.95 11.73
CA LEU A 166 -7.61 -13.97 13.14
C LEU A 166 -8.54 -13.07 13.95
N ASN A 167 -8.97 -13.58 15.12
CA ASN A 167 -9.80 -12.84 16.06
C ASN A 167 -8.92 -12.18 17.13
N PHE A 168 -8.90 -10.85 17.18
CA PHE A 168 -8.23 -10.03 18.19
C PHE A 168 -9.22 -9.18 18.98
N SER A 169 -10.47 -9.62 19.08
CA SER A 169 -11.50 -8.91 19.84
C SER A 169 -11.09 -8.73 21.29
N GLU A 170 -11.34 -7.56 21.84
CA GLU A 170 -10.94 -7.17 23.19
C GLU A 170 -12.07 -6.45 23.92
N ILE A 171 -11.97 -6.39 25.24
CA ILE A 171 -12.84 -5.57 26.07
C ILE A 171 -12.07 -4.27 26.33
N ASP A 172 -12.65 -3.13 25.96
CA ASP A 172 -12.05 -1.82 26.16
C ASP A 172 -12.09 -1.37 27.64
N GLU A 173 -11.47 -0.23 27.93
CA GLU A 173 -11.42 0.35 29.29
C GLU A 173 -12.82 0.67 29.86
N MET A 174 -13.82 0.80 29.01
CA MET A 174 -15.23 1.04 29.41
C MET A 174 -16.02 -0.28 29.58
N HIS A 175 -15.33 -1.43 29.58
CA HIS A 175 -15.93 -2.76 29.65
C HIS A 175 -16.88 -3.07 28.47
N GLN A 176 -16.67 -2.41 27.33
CA GLN A 176 -17.40 -2.66 26.11
C GLN A 176 -16.60 -3.60 25.20
N MET A 177 -17.28 -4.60 24.64
CA MET A 177 -16.68 -5.51 23.67
C MET A 177 -16.40 -4.75 22.38
N ARG A 178 -15.16 -4.76 21.92
CA ARG A 178 -14.77 -4.28 20.60
C ARG A 178 -14.36 -5.48 19.74
N HIS A 179 -15.13 -5.74 18.72
CA HIS A 179 -14.75 -6.78 17.75
C HIS A 179 -13.62 -6.29 16.86
N ARG A 180 -12.55 -7.08 16.78
CA ARG A 180 -11.42 -6.87 15.87
C ARG A 180 -11.09 -8.18 15.17
N TYR A 181 -11.20 -8.19 13.85
CA TYR A 181 -10.80 -9.31 13.01
C TYR A 181 -9.79 -8.85 11.98
N SER A 182 -8.74 -9.63 11.82
CA SER A 182 -7.62 -9.35 10.96
C SER A 182 -7.54 -10.36 9.84
N VAL A 183 -7.22 -9.89 8.64
CA VAL A 183 -6.90 -10.71 7.48
C VAL A 183 -5.62 -10.16 6.84
N THR A 184 -4.70 -11.06 6.47
CA THR A 184 -3.47 -10.68 5.77
C THR A 184 -3.60 -11.01 4.30
N LEU A 185 -3.39 -10.02 3.43
CA LEU A 185 -3.31 -10.19 1.98
C LEU A 185 -1.84 -10.36 1.56
N HIS A 186 -1.59 -11.34 0.71
CA HIS A 186 -0.30 -11.56 0.06
C HIS A 186 -0.38 -11.01 -1.36
N LEU A 187 0.45 -10.03 -1.66
CA LEU A 187 0.47 -9.31 -2.92
C LEU A 187 1.84 -9.43 -3.56
N SER A 188 1.87 -9.51 -4.88
CA SER A 188 3.12 -9.41 -5.65
C SER A 188 3.19 -8.07 -6.38
N GLU A 189 4.39 -7.49 -6.44
CA GLU A 189 4.70 -6.28 -7.19
C GLU A 189 5.95 -6.51 -8.05
N VAL A 190 5.88 -6.15 -9.32
CA VAL A 190 7.06 -6.08 -10.19
C VAL A 190 7.58 -4.66 -10.18
N LYS A 191 8.79 -4.47 -9.62
CA LYS A 191 9.43 -3.15 -9.54
C LYS A 191 10.66 -3.10 -10.43
N THR A 192 10.73 -2.09 -11.30
CA THR A 192 11.85 -1.90 -12.23
C THR A 192 12.63 -0.65 -11.84
N HIS A 193 13.96 -0.79 -11.73
CA HIS A 193 14.89 0.32 -11.60
C HIS A 193 15.70 0.44 -12.90
N THR A 194 15.73 1.62 -13.48
CA THR A 194 16.51 1.87 -14.70
C THR A 194 17.72 2.73 -14.38
N MET A 195 18.90 2.27 -14.82
CA MET A 195 20.16 2.99 -14.65
C MET A 195 20.81 3.25 -16.01
N PRO A 196 21.42 4.43 -16.23
CA PRO A 196 22.20 4.68 -17.45
C PRO A 196 23.44 3.77 -17.46
N GLN A 197 23.77 3.26 -18.64
CA GLN A 197 24.93 2.39 -18.87
C GLN A 197 25.71 2.89 -20.07
N HIS A 198 27.05 2.77 -20.00
CA HIS A 198 27.94 2.90 -21.15
C HIS A 198 28.37 1.53 -21.62
N PHE A 199 28.16 1.25 -22.90
CA PHE A 199 28.57 0.00 -23.51
C PHE A 199 29.93 0.13 -24.17
N VAL A 200 30.72 -0.96 -24.13
CA VAL A 200 31.99 -1.03 -24.83
C VAL A 200 31.70 -1.13 -26.33
N SER A 201 32.16 -0.14 -27.10
CA SER A 201 31.97 -0.09 -28.55
C SER A 201 32.92 -1.01 -29.33
N ALA A 202 34.09 -1.30 -28.76
CA ALA A 202 35.09 -2.17 -29.36
C ALA A 202 35.95 -2.83 -28.29
N LEU A 203 36.20 -4.11 -28.44
CA LEU A 203 37.17 -4.86 -27.64
C LEU A 203 38.41 -5.17 -28.52
N GLY A 204 39.52 -4.48 -28.29
CA GLY A 204 40.79 -4.81 -28.90
C GLY A 204 41.47 -5.94 -28.13
N LEU A 205 41.51 -7.16 -28.70
CA LEU A 205 42.30 -8.24 -28.15
C LEU A 205 43.69 -8.21 -28.77
N GLN A 206 44.70 -7.84 -27.99
CA GLN A 206 46.09 -8.08 -28.35
C GLN A 206 46.48 -9.50 -27.86
N THR A 207 46.62 -10.43 -28.78
CA THR A 207 47.20 -11.76 -28.47
C THR A 207 48.69 -11.62 -28.56
N ASN A 208 49.37 -11.57 -27.42
CA ASN A 208 50.80 -11.74 -27.36
C ASN A 208 51.12 -13.24 -27.52
N ASN A 209 51.82 -13.57 -28.60
CA ASN A 209 52.22 -14.94 -28.87
C ASN A 209 53.43 -15.27 -27.96
N VAL A 210 53.16 -15.79 -26.77
CA VAL A 210 54.20 -16.12 -25.74
C VAL A 210 55.12 -17.22 -26.18
N ASN A 211 54.83 -17.94 -27.28
CA ASN A 211 55.62 -19.09 -27.74
C ASN A 211 56.81 -18.72 -28.66
N GLN A 212 57.04 -17.44 -28.96
CA GLN A 212 58.18 -17.05 -29.83
C GLN A 212 59.51 -16.87 -29.10
N ASP A 213 59.51 -16.78 -27.78
CA ASP A 213 60.74 -16.49 -27.03
C ASP A 213 61.42 -17.72 -26.39
N PHE A 214 60.94 -18.92 -26.67
CA PHE A 214 61.50 -20.15 -26.06
C PHE A 214 62.38 -21.00 -26.97
N CYS A 215 62.76 -20.54 -28.16
CA CYS A 215 63.48 -21.32 -29.11
C CYS A 215 64.87 -20.80 -29.52
N GLU A 216 65.54 -20.03 -28.69
CA GLU A 216 66.99 -19.77 -28.96
C GLU A 216 67.82 -19.74 -27.68
N VAL A 217 68.11 -20.93 -27.17
CA VAL A 217 69.31 -21.15 -26.33
C VAL A 217 69.86 -22.53 -26.66
N TYR A 218 70.73 -22.59 -27.68
CA TYR A 218 71.80 -23.57 -27.79
C TYR A 218 73.02 -22.88 -28.38
#